data_c525ab19c7c50fd4a158db43569ee4bd
#
_entry.id   c525ab19c7c50fd4a158db43569ee4bd
#
_cell.length_a   1.000
_cell.length_b   1.000
_cell.length_c   1.000
_cell.angle_alpha   90.00
_cell.angle_beta   90.00
_cell.angle_gamma   90.00
#
_symmetry.space_group_name_H-M   'P 1'
#
loop_
_entity.id
_entity.type
_entity.pdbx_description
1 polymer ?
#
loop_
_entity_poly.entity_id
_entity_poly.type
_entity_poly.pdbx_seq_one_letter_code
_entity_poly.pdbx_strand_id
1 'polypeptide(L)'
;LILEKWEKNKIFEKLRKSSKGKEKFILHDGPPYANGHIHMGTALNKILKDIIIRFHQMNGKDSVYVPGWDCHGLPIEWKIEEQYKKKKKNKDEIPIKDFRQECRDFAKSWINVHIKEFKRLGVVGDFENYYSTMSYEAEAQIVRELGKFLLDGSLYQGFKPVLWSTVEKTALADAEVEYLDHTSNTIYVAFKVKETNKDFLRDTSIIIWTTTPWTIPANKALAFNSNIEYTILEIDNLEHFKD
;
A
#
# COMPACT_ATOMS: atom_id res chain seq x y z
N LEU A 1 -18.74 34.38 1.93
CA LEU A 1 -18.17 35.64 2.41
C LEU A 1 -16.77 35.88 1.85
N ILE A 2 -15.65 35.55 2.53
CA ILE A 2 -14.29 35.83 2.03
C ILE A 2 -13.97 34.93 0.82
N LEU A 3 -14.23 33.63 0.87
CA LEU A 3 -13.96 32.70 -0.22
C LEU A 3 -14.75 33.06 -1.49
N GLU A 4 -16.02 33.39 -1.36
CA GLU A 4 -16.87 33.88 -2.46
C GLU A 4 -16.31 35.16 -3.07
N LYS A 5 -15.79 36.09 -2.22
CA LYS A 5 -15.12 37.31 -2.70
C LYS A 5 -13.85 36.98 -3.47
N TRP A 6 -13.06 35.99 -3.02
CA TRP A 6 -11.85 35.58 -3.74
C TRP A 6 -12.19 34.97 -5.10
N GLU A 7 -13.20 34.10 -5.16
CA GLU A 7 -13.66 33.49 -6.39
C GLU A 7 -14.22 34.53 -7.37
N LYS A 8 -15.14 35.41 -6.90
CA LYS A 8 -15.69 36.47 -7.71
C LYS A 8 -14.63 37.42 -8.27
N ASN A 9 -13.59 37.70 -7.50
CA ASN A 9 -12.50 38.60 -7.90
C ASN A 9 -11.39 37.87 -8.65
N LYS A 10 -11.51 36.55 -8.91
CA LYS A 10 -10.52 35.72 -9.61
C LYS A 10 -9.12 35.91 -9.04
N ILE A 11 -8.98 35.76 -7.72
CA ILE A 11 -7.71 36.02 -7.01
C ILE A 11 -6.60 35.09 -7.52
N PHE A 12 -6.89 33.80 -7.78
CA PHE A 12 -5.88 32.87 -8.27
C PHE A 12 -5.32 33.31 -9.62
N GLU A 13 -6.15 33.66 -10.59
CA GLU A 13 -5.72 34.11 -11.92
C GLU A 13 -4.92 35.42 -11.84
N LYS A 14 -5.30 36.35 -10.96
CA LYS A 14 -4.55 37.56 -10.71
C LYS A 14 -3.15 37.28 -10.15
N LEU A 15 -3.05 36.37 -9.19
CA LEU A 15 -1.76 35.91 -8.64
C LEU A 15 -0.90 35.27 -9.74
N ARG A 16 -1.44 34.39 -10.57
CA ARG A 16 -0.69 33.79 -11.68
C ARG A 16 -0.17 34.84 -12.66
N LYS A 17 -1.02 35.79 -13.01
CA LYS A 17 -0.65 36.89 -13.92
C LYS A 17 0.46 37.78 -13.34
N SER A 18 0.38 38.13 -12.04
CA SER A 18 1.38 39.00 -11.37
C SER A 18 2.71 38.26 -11.08
N SER A 19 2.72 36.93 -11.12
CA SER A 19 3.92 36.13 -10.86
C SER A 19 4.68 35.71 -12.12
N LYS A 20 4.11 35.98 -13.29
CA LYS A 20 4.73 35.61 -14.57
C LYS A 20 6.10 36.20 -14.72
N GLY A 21 7.12 35.33 -14.98
CA GLY A 21 8.50 35.74 -15.19
C GLY A 21 9.33 35.92 -13.92
N LYS A 22 8.73 35.71 -12.74
CA LYS A 22 9.46 35.74 -11.47
C LYS A 22 10.17 34.40 -11.22
N GLU A 23 11.12 34.42 -10.26
CA GLU A 23 11.78 33.16 -9.81
C GLU A 23 10.76 32.18 -9.26
N LYS A 24 10.84 30.94 -9.72
CA LYS A 24 9.92 29.87 -9.29
C LYS A 24 10.28 29.35 -7.91
N PHE A 25 9.26 29.14 -7.09
CA PHE A 25 9.32 28.31 -5.91
C PHE A 25 8.35 27.13 -6.07
N ILE A 26 8.87 25.91 -6.07
CA ILE A 26 8.10 24.68 -6.26
C ILE A 26 8.04 23.92 -4.95
N LEU A 27 6.82 23.74 -4.42
CA LEU A 27 6.55 22.85 -3.30
C LEU A 27 5.92 21.57 -3.82
N HIS A 28 6.62 20.47 -3.66
CA HIS A 28 6.11 19.16 -4.06
C HIS A 28 5.02 18.68 -3.11
N ASP A 29 3.91 18.18 -3.66
CA ASP A 29 2.79 17.66 -2.87
C ASP A 29 2.85 16.12 -2.77
N GLY A 30 2.61 15.57 -1.58
CA GLY A 30 2.27 14.17 -1.39
C GLY A 30 0.78 13.97 -1.69
N PRO A 31 0.43 13.24 -2.76
CA PRO A 31 -0.97 13.11 -3.19
C PRO A 31 -1.77 12.24 -2.21
N PRO A 32 -2.89 12.73 -1.64
CA PRO A 32 -3.78 11.90 -0.84
C PRO A 32 -4.55 10.91 -1.70
N TYR A 33 -4.98 9.80 -1.10
CA TYR A 33 -5.90 8.87 -1.75
C TYR A 33 -7.28 9.50 -1.98
N ALA A 34 -7.82 9.28 -3.19
CA ALA A 34 -9.14 9.73 -3.57
C ALA A 34 -10.21 8.67 -3.21
N ASN A 35 -10.45 8.44 -1.92
CA ASN A 35 -11.30 7.32 -1.45
C ASN A 35 -12.22 7.63 -0.25
N GLY A 36 -12.33 8.89 0.16
CA GLY A 36 -13.15 9.32 1.29
C GLY A 36 -12.99 10.79 1.58
N HIS A 37 -13.73 11.33 2.54
CA HIS A 37 -13.56 12.71 3.00
C HIS A 37 -12.17 12.95 3.60
N ILE A 38 -11.70 14.19 3.52
CA ILE A 38 -10.44 14.56 4.17
C ILE A 38 -10.54 14.39 5.69
N HIS A 39 -9.46 13.94 6.31
CA HIS A 39 -9.32 13.89 7.77
C HIS A 39 -8.44 15.04 8.27
N MET A 40 -8.35 15.20 9.59
CA MET A 40 -7.59 16.30 10.20
C MET A 40 -6.13 16.36 9.74
N GLY A 41 -5.48 15.20 9.54
CA GLY A 41 -4.10 15.14 9.02
C GLY A 41 -3.99 15.71 7.61
N THR A 42 -4.94 15.39 6.72
CA THR A 42 -5.00 15.96 5.38
C THR A 42 -5.23 17.47 5.44
N ALA A 43 -6.17 17.93 6.27
CA ALA A 43 -6.45 19.35 6.44
C ALA A 43 -5.22 20.12 6.93
N LEU A 44 -4.54 19.62 7.97
CA LEU A 44 -3.30 20.21 8.49
C LEU A 44 -2.23 20.29 7.41
N ASN A 45 -1.99 19.21 6.68
CA ASN A 45 -1.00 19.17 5.60
C ASN A 45 -1.28 20.24 4.54
N LYS A 46 -2.53 20.34 4.06
CA LYS A 46 -2.89 21.29 3.01
C LYS A 46 -2.85 22.74 3.48
N ILE A 47 -3.24 23.00 4.71
CA ILE A 47 -3.15 24.35 5.31
C ILE A 47 -1.69 24.78 5.44
N LEU A 48 -0.79 23.92 5.95
CA LEU A 48 0.63 24.23 6.08
C LEU A 48 1.27 24.50 4.71
N LYS A 49 0.94 23.70 3.70
CA LYS A 49 1.41 23.94 2.32
C LYS A 49 0.89 25.23 1.74
N ASP A 50 -0.37 25.57 1.96
CA ASP A 50 -0.95 26.86 1.52
C ASP A 50 -0.25 28.06 2.18
N ILE A 51 0.08 27.96 3.46
CA ILE A 51 0.86 29.00 4.18
C ILE A 51 2.23 29.18 3.53
N ILE A 52 2.96 28.10 3.25
CA ILE A 52 4.28 28.15 2.61
C ILE A 52 4.19 28.77 1.21
N ILE A 53 3.24 28.32 0.41
CA ILE A 53 3.01 28.85 -0.96
C ILE A 53 2.70 30.34 -0.92
N ARG A 54 1.81 30.80 -0.03
CA ARG A 54 1.48 32.21 0.14
C ARG A 54 2.66 33.03 0.61
N PHE A 55 3.44 32.50 1.56
CA PHE A 55 4.65 33.18 2.03
C PHE A 55 5.62 33.47 0.87
N HIS A 56 5.94 32.48 0.06
CA HIS A 56 6.81 32.67 -1.09
C HIS A 56 6.20 33.55 -2.17
N GLN A 57 4.88 33.46 -2.39
CA GLN A 57 4.15 34.35 -3.29
C GLN A 57 4.23 35.82 -2.84
N MET A 58 4.05 36.06 -1.54
CA MET A 58 4.14 37.43 -0.98
C MET A 58 5.58 37.97 -1.01
N ASN A 59 6.58 37.11 -0.91
CA ASN A 59 7.99 37.47 -1.06
C ASN A 59 8.43 37.59 -2.52
N GLY A 60 7.49 37.72 -3.45
CA GLY A 60 7.77 38.07 -4.83
C GLY A 60 8.15 36.90 -5.74
N LYS A 61 8.03 35.65 -5.29
CA LYS A 61 8.29 34.47 -6.13
C LYS A 61 7.06 34.03 -6.92
N ASP A 62 7.27 33.29 -8.01
CA ASP A 62 6.23 32.55 -8.70
C ASP A 62 6.03 31.21 -7.97
N SER A 63 5.11 31.22 -7.01
CA SER A 63 4.77 30.07 -6.19
C SER A 63 3.33 29.66 -6.44
N VAL A 64 3.13 28.44 -6.97
CA VAL A 64 1.80 27.87 -7.21
C VAL A 64 1.67 26.53 -6.53
N TYR A 65 0.56 26.31 -5.87
CA TYR A 65 0.19 24.99 -5.39
C TYR A 65 -0.53 24.24 -6.51
N VAL A 66 0.05 23.10 -6.93
CA VAL A 66 -0.58 22.15 -7.84
C VAL A 66 -0.95 20.93 -7.00
N PRO A 67 -2.23 20.69 -6.72
CA PRO A 67 -2.66 19.56 -5.95
C PRO A 67 -2.47 18.25 -6.73
N GLY A 68 -2.27 17.16 -6.00
CA GLY A 68 -2.20 15.82 -6.57
C GLY A 68 -3.13 14.85 -5.87
N TRP A 69 -3.48 13.75 -6.54
CA TRP A 69 -4.25 12.65 -5.98
C TRP A 69 -3.67 11.30 -6.36
N ASP A 70 -3.61 10.39 -5.37
CA ASP A 70 -3.34 8.98 -5.58
C ASP A 70 -4.68 8.25 -5.84
N CYS A 71 -4.74 7.53 -6.95
CA CYS A 71 -5.98 6.97 -7.49
C CYS A 71 -5.89 5.46 -7.76
N HIS A 72 -4.88 4.78 -7.26
CA HIS A 72 -4.60 3.38 -7.55
C HIS A 72 -4.61 2.48 -6.32
N GLY A 73 -4.58 1.16 -6.60
CA GLY A 73 -4.31 0.10 -5.66
C GLY A 73 -5.44 -0.19 -4.68
N LEU A 74 -5.11 -0.95 -3.65
CA LEU A 74 -6.05 -1.45 -2.65
C LEU A 74 -6.96 -0.38 -2.03
N PRO A 75 -6.49 0.85 -1.70
CA PRO A 75 -7.36 1.87 -1.10
C PRO A 75 -8.57 2.25 -1.97
N ILE A 76 -8.47 2.10 -3.28
CA ILE A 76 -9.56 2.36 -4.23
C ILE A 76 -10.32 1.07 -4.55
N GLU A 77 -9.60 0.01 -4.91
CA GLU A 77 -10.18 -1.27 -5.33
C GLU A 77 -11.04 -1.91 -4.25
N TRP A 78 -10.57 -1.89 -3.01
CA TRP A 78 -11.32 -2.40 -1.86
C TRP A 78 -12.67 -1.69 -1.66
N LYS A 79 -12.71 -0.36 -1.87
CA LYS A 79 -13.97 0.39 -1.79
C LYS A 79 -14.98 -0.02 -2.85
N ILE A 80 -14.54 -0.33 -4.04
CA ILE A 80 -15.41 -0.83 -5.12
C ILE A 80 -15.85 -2.27 -4.80
N GLU A 81 -14.93 -3.10 -4.29
CA GLU A 81 -15.27 -4.46 -3.87
C GLU A 81 -16.32 -4.47 -2.75
N GLU A 82 -16.21 -3.58 -1.74
CA GLU A 82 -17.25 -3.41 -0.72
C GLU A 82 -18.63 -3.08 -1.32
N GLN A 83 -18.64 -2.24 -2.38
CA GLN A 83 -19.89 -1.92 -3.07
C GLN A 83 -20.47 -3.14 -3.78
N TYR A 84 -19.62 -4.00 -4.39
CA TYR A 84 -20.06 -5.25 -4.99
C TYR A 84 -20.60 -6.23 -3.95
N LYS A 85 -19.90 -6.41 -2.83
CA LYS A 85 -20.34 -7.24 -1.72
C LYS A 85 -21.73 -6.81 -1.21
N LYS A 86 -21.96 -5.50 -1.05
CA LYS A 86 -23.29 -4.96 -0.69
C LYS A 86 -24.37 -5.27 -1.73
N LYS A 87 -24.02 -5.30 -3.01
CA LYS A 87 -24.91 -5.66 -4.12
C LYS A 87 -24.97 -7.18 -4.38
N LYS A 88 -24.34 -8.00 -3.52
CA LYS A 88 -24.23 -9.47 -3.68
C LYS A 88 -23.61 -9.90 -5.02
N LYS A 89 -22.68 -9.11 -5.53
CA LYS A 89 -21.90 -9.41 -6.73
C LYS A 89 -20.49 -9.85 -6.33
N ASN A 90 -19.91 -10.76 -7.12
CA ASN A 90 -18.54 -11.19 -6.96
C ASN A 90 -17.63 -10.36 -7.89
N LYS A 91 -16.58 -9.73 -7.34
CA LYS A 91 -15.57 -8.98 -8.10
C LYS A 91 -14.92 -9.82 -9.21
N ASP A 92 -14.64 -11.09 -8.91
CA ASP A 92 -13.92 -11.99 -9.82
C ASP A 92 -14.74 -12.35 -11.09
N GLU A 93 -16.04 -12.08 -11.09
CA GLU A 93 -16.94 -12.29 -12.22
C GLU A 93 -17.08 -11.04 -13.11
N ILE A 94 -16.55 -9.90 -12.68
CA ILE A 94 -16.62 -8.64 -13.41
C ILE A 94 -15.44 -8.55 -14.39
N PRO A 95 -15.67 -8.16 -15.66
CA PRO A 95 -14.58 -7.91 -16.58
C PRO A 95 -13.58 -6.88 -16.02
N ILE A 96 -12.29 -7.17 -16.10
CA ILE A 96 -11.22 -6.32 -15.53
C ILE A 96 -11.33 -4.87 -16.03
N LYS A 97 -11.69 -4.69 -17.30
CA LYS A 97 -11.86 -3.35 -17.90
C LYS A 97 -12.95 -2.55 -17.19
N ASP A 98 -14.07 -3.19 -16.90
CA ASP A 98 -15.23 -2.54 -16.28
C ASP A 98 -14.93 -2.23 -14.81
N PHE A 99 -14.31 -3.17 -14.09
CA PHE A 99 -13.85 -2.95 -12.72
C PHE A 99 -12.87 -1.76 -12.62
N ARG A 100 -11.88 -1.69 -13.52
CA ARG A 100 -10.92 -0.57 -13.57
C ARG A 100 -11.62 0.75 -13.89
N GLN A 101 -12.61 0.74 -14.77
CA GLN A 101 -13.37 1.96 -15.08
C GLN A 101 -14.15 2.44 -13.87
N GLU A 102 -14.82 1.54 -13.13
CA GLU A 102 -15.51 1.90 -11.89
C GLU A 102 -14.55 2.46 -10.82
N CYS A 103 -13.34 1.92 -10.71
CA CYS A 103 -12.29 2.48 -9.83
C CYS A 103 -11.90 3.91 -10.25
N ARG A 104 -11.72 4.17 -11.55
CA ARG A 104 -11.42 5.52 -12.07
C ARG A 104 -12.56 6.50 -11.81
N ASP A 105 -13.79 6.09 -12.03
CA ASP A 105 -14.97 6.93 -11.80
C ASP A 105 -15.16 7.24 -10.31
N PHE A 106 -14.94 6.27 -9.45
CA PHE A 106 -14.95 6.43 -8.01
C PHE A 106 -13.89 7.44 -7.56
N ALA A 107 -12.63 7.26 -7.96
CA ALA A 107 -11.54 8.17 -7.62
C ALA A 107 -11.83 9.59 -8.14
N LYS A 108 -12.33 9.73 -9.38
CA LYS A 108 -12.72 11.01 -9.95
C LYS A 108 -13.80 11.72 -9.12
N SER A 109 -14.77 10.97 -8.63
CA SER A 109 -15.83 11.53 -7.78
C SER A 109 -15.25 12.12 -6.48
N TRP A 110 -14.30 11.42 -5.85
CA TRP A 110 -13.63 11.87 -4.63
C TRP A 110 -12.68 13.04 -4.86
N ILE A 111 -11.98 13.08 -5.98
CA ILE A 111 -11.19 14.27 -6.36
C ILE A 111 -12.09 15.52 -6.36
N ASN A 112 -13.28 15.43 -6.94
CA ASN A 112 -14.22 16.55 -6.96
C ASN A 112 -14.72 16.95 -5.56
N VAL A 113 -14.87 16.00 -4.65
CA VAL A 113 -15.20 16.26 -3.24
C VAL A 113 -14.02 16.98 -2.55
N HIS A 114 -12.81 16.44 -2.67
CA HIS A 114 -11.59 17.01 -2.07
C HIS A 114 -11.31 18.43 -2.57
N ILE A 115 -11.51 18.71 -3.84
CA ILE A 115 -11.38 20.09 -4.38
C ILE A 115 -12.32 21.06 -3.65
N LYS A 116 -13.57 20.67 -3.41
CA LYS A 116 -14.51 21.50 -2.65
C LYS A 116 -14.06 21.66 -1.20
N GLU A 117 -13.59 20.61 -0.56
CA GLU A 117 -13.11 20.62 0.81
C GLU A 117 -11.85 21.46 0.96
N PHE A 118 -10.87 21.35 0.06
CA PHE A 118 -9.66 22.20 0.06
C PHE A 118 -10.00 23.67 -0.17
N LYS A 119 -10.88 23.96 -1.11
CA LYS A 119 -11.38 25.34 -1.32
C LYS A 119 -12.11 25.86 -0.07
N ARG A 120 -12.87 25.01 0.63
CA ARG A 120 -13.53 25.36 1.88
C ARG A 120 -12.55 25.70 3.01
N LEU A 121 -11.39 25.03 3.07
CA LEU A 121 -10.28 25.36 3.98
C LEU A 121 -9.57 26.67 3.60
N GLY A 122 -9.87 27.22 2.43
CA GLY A 122 -9.22 28.45 1.93
C GLY A 122 -7.94 28.19 1.16
N VAL A 123 -7.61 26.95 0.84
CA VAL A 123 -6.42 26.61 0.03
C VAL A 123 -6.58 27.19 -1.37
N VAL A 124 -5.53 27.88 -1.84
CA VAL A 124 -5.45 28.48 -3.17
C VAL A 124 -4.45 27.70 -4.03
N GLY A 125 -4.92 27.18 -5.17
CA GLY A 125 -4.09 26.35 -6.04
C GLY A 125 -4.69 26.17 -7.43
N ASP A 126 -3.95 25.50 -8.29
CA ASP A 126 -4.39 25.13 -9.64
C ASP A 126 -5.21 23.83 -9.60
N PHE A 127 -6.49 23.99 -9.27
CA PHE A 127 -7.42 22.87 -9.21
C PHE A 127 -7.96 22.45 -10.59
N GLU A 128 -7.63 23.15 -11.65
CA GLU A 128 -8.01 22.78 -13.03
C GLU A 128 -6.95 21.86 -13.65
N ASN A 129 -5.67 22.16 -13.42
CA ASN A 129 -4.54 21.39 -13.95
C ASN A 129 -3.85 20.57 -12.86
N TYR A 130 -4.63 19.86 -12.08
CA TYR A 130 -4.11 19.01 -11.00
C TYR A 130 -3.39 17.76 -11.52
N TYR A 131 -2.49 17.22 -10.68
CA TYR A 131 -1.84 15.93 -10.91
C TYR A 131 -2.76 14.77 -10.48
N SER A 132 -2.80 13.70 -11.26
CA SER A 132 -3.49 12.47 -10.88
C SER A 132 -2.68 11.27 -11.33
N THR A 133 -2.45 10.32 -10.43
CA THR A 133 -1.72 9.08 -10.75
C THR A 133 -2.46 8.22 -11.78
N MET A 134 -3.77 8.41 -11.95
CA MET A 134 -4.58 7.69 -12.96
C MET A 134 -4.65 8.41 -14.32
N SER A 135 -3.99 9.57 -14.49
CA SER A 135 -3.92 10.18 -15.83
C SER A 135 -3.04 9.34 -16.74
N TYR A 136 -3.39 9.28 -18.02
CA TYR A 136 -2.62 8.47 -18.99
C TYR A 136 -1.18 8.95 -19.14
N GLU A 137 -0.94 10.25 -18.99
CA GLU A 137 0.41 10.84 -19.00
C GLU A 137 1.23 10.37 -17.79
N ALA A 138 0.63 10.35 -16.60
CA ALA A 138 1.29 9.87 -15.39
C ALA A 138 1.58 8.36 -15.48
N GLU A 139 0.61 7.56 -15.89
CA GLU A 139 0.79 6.11 -16.11
C GLU A 139 1.89 5.84 -17.13
N ALA A 140 1.89 6.55 -18.26
CA ALA A 140 2.93 6.41 -19.28
C ALA A 140 4.33 6.79 -18.74
N GLN A 141 4.43 7.82 -17.90
CA GLN A 141 5.69 8.22 -17.31
C GLN A 141 6.20 7.18 -16.29
N ILE A 142 5.32 6.60 -15.48
CA ILE A 142 5.65 5.51 -14.56
C ILE A 142 6.25 4.33 -15.32
N VAL A 143 5.61 3.93 -16.44
CA VAL A 143 6.11 2.82 -17.27
C VAL A 143 7.46 3.15 -17.91
N ARG A 144 7.68 4.40 -18.35
CA ARG A 144 8.99 4.82 -18.88
C ARG A 144 10.09 4.76 -17.84
N GLU A 145 9.80 5.21 -16.60
CA GLU A 145 10.80 5.14 -15.53
C GLU A 145 11.11 3.69 -15.14
N LEU A 146 10.09 2.82 -15.01
CA LEU A 146 10.30 1.39 -14.77
C LEU A 146 11.15 0.74 -15.89
N GLY A 147 10.90 1.15 -17.14
CA GLY A 147 11.68 0.67 -18.28
C GLY A 147 13.17 1.01 -18.20
N LYS A 148 13.55 2.12 -17.57
CA LYS A 148 14.98 2.46 -17.35
C LYS A 148 15.66 1.44 -16.44
N PHE A 149 15.00 1.00 -15.37
CA PHE A 149 15.52 -0.04 -14.48
C PHE A 149 15.66 -1.40 -15.19
N LEU A 150 14.78 -1.69 -16.14
CA LEU A 150 14.93 -2.89 -16.98
C LEU A 150 16.15 -2.80 -17.89
N LEU A 151 16.35 -1.63 -18.51
CA LEU A 151 17.45 -1.43 -19.46
C LEU A 151 18.83 -1.40 -18.80
N ASP A 152 18.93 -0.95 -17.56
CA ASP A 152 20.19 -0.96 -16.80
C ASP A 152 20.45 -2.29 -16.07
N GLY A 153 19.51 -3.25 -16.12
CA GLY A 153 19.64 -4.56 -15.51
C GLY A 153 19.26 -4.63 -14.04
N SER A 154 18.80 -3.52 -13.42
CA SER A 154 18.39 -3.51 -12.01
C SER A 154 17.06 -4.21 -11.78
N LEU A 155 16.19 -4.26 -12.80
CA LEU A 155 14.92 -4.98 -12.75
C LEU A 155 15.08 -6.38 -13.35
N TYR A 156 14.85 -7.39 -12.52
CA TYR A 156 14.90 -8.80 -12.93
C TYR A 156 13.75 -9.60 -12.32
N GLN A 157 13.40 -10.71 -12.94
CA GLN A 157 12.40 -11.64 -12.41
C GLN A 157 13.06 -12.61 -11.42
N GLY A 158 12.49 -12.75 -10.25
CA GLY A 158 12.99 -13.63 -9.21
C GLY A 158 11.88 -14.14 -8.30
N PHE A 159 12.25 -15.01 -7.35
CA PHE A 159 11.35 -15.52 -6.32
C PHE A 159 11.76 -14.98 -4.96
N LYS A 160 10.81 -14.38 -4.26
CA LYS A 160 10.99 -13.89 -2.89
C LYS A 160 9.73 -14.19 -2.09
N PRO A 161 9.83 -14.71 -0.85
CA PRO A 161 8.69 -14.78 0.05
C PRO A 161 8.15 -13.38 0.33
N VAL A 162 6.84 -13.21 0.21
CA VAL A 162 6.15 -11.95 0.48
C VAL A 162 4.93 -12.21 1.34
N LEU A 163 4.51 -11.19 2.12
CA LEU A 163 3.24 -11.23 2.82
C LEU A 163 2.10 -11.20 1.81
N TRP A 164 1.10 -12.02 2.02
CA TRP A 164 0.01 -12.24 1.07
C TRP A 164 -1.34 -12.16 1.75
N SER A 165 -2.24 -11.34 1.21
CA SER A 165 -3.65 -11.35 1.61
C SER A 165 -4.42 -12.44 0.83
N THR A 166 -4.94 -13.41 1.55
CA THR A 166 -5.79 -14.46 0.95
C THR A 166 -7.19 -13.93 0.58
N VAL A 167 -7.61 -12.84 1.21
CA VAL A 167 -8.89 -12.18 0.94
C VAL A 167 -8.80 -11.31 -0.31
N GLU A 168 -7.79 -10.44 -0.36
CA GLU A 168 -7.59 -9.53 -1.49
C GLU A 168 -6.83 -10.19 -2.66
N LYS A 169 -6.27 -11.39 -2.45
CA LYS A 169 -5.52 -12.18 -3.44
C LYS A 169 -4.35 -11.38 -4.04
N THR A 170 -3.59 -10.72 -3.18
CA THR A 170 -2.44 -9.90 -3.59
C THR A 170 -1.32 -9.91 -2.54
N ALA A 171 -0.11 -9.56 -2.98
CA ALA A 171 0.99 -9.25 -2.08
C ALA A 171 0.72 -7.95 -1.29
N LEU A 172 1.25 -7.88 -0.09
CA LEU A 172 1.12 -6.73 0.80
C LEU A 172 2.48 -6.05 0.97
N ALA A 173 2.47 -4.72 1.01
CA ALA A 173 3.61 -3.94 1.51
C ALA A 173 3.66 -4.01 3.04
N ASP A 174 4.84 -3.82 3.64
CA ASP A 174 5.00 -3.87 5.09
C ASP A 174 4.08 -2.88 5.83
N ALA A 175 3.81 -1.72 5.23
CA ALA A 175 2.92 -0.71 5.79
C ALA A 175 1.41 -1.08 5.76
N GLU A 176 1.06 -2.11 5.02
CA GLU A 176 -0.33 -2.61 4.90
C GLU A 176 -0.60 -3.76 5.88
N VAL A 177 0.42 -4.20 6.63
CA VAL A 177 0.33 -5.33 7.55
C VAL A 177 0.05 -4.85 8.95
N GLU A 178 -1.01 -5.38 9.55
CA GLU A 178 -1.35 -5.17 10.95
C GLU A 178 -1.09 -6.45 11.75
N TYR A 179 -0.46 -6.30 12.91
CA TYR A 179 -0.17 -7.41 13.82
C TYR A 179 -1.20 -7.41 14.95
N LEU A 180 -1.86 -8.55 15.10
CA LEU A 180 -2.86 -8.76 16.16
C LEU A 180 -2.50 -10.02 16.93
N ASP A 181 -2.88 -10.06 18.21
CA ASP A 181 -2.77 -11.26 19.02
C ASP A 181 -3.67 -12.36 18.41
N HIS A 182 -3.09 -13.53 18.18
CA HIS A 182 -3.77 -14.67 17.58
C HIS A 182 -3.49 -15.95 18.35
N THR A 183 -4.52 -16.71 18.65
CA THR A 183 -4.41 -18.04 19.22
C THR A 183 -4.41 -19.08 18.10
N SER A 184 -3.35 -19.85 17.99
CA SER A 184 -3.23 -20.94 17.00
C SER A 184 -2.89 -22.26 17.65
N ASN A 185 -3.29 -23.34 17.01
CA ASN A 185 -2.88 -24.69 17.41
C ASN A 185 -1.41 -24.90 17.08
N THR A 186 -0.64 -25.37 18.04
CA THR A 186 0.74 -25.79 17.84
C THR A 186 0.87 -27.29 18.01
N ILE A 187 1.76 -27.92 17.26
CA ILE A 187 1.98 -29.36 17.32
C ILE A 187 3.47 -29.68 17.35
N TYR A 188 3.78 -30.80 18.00
CA TYR A 188 5.06 -31.49 17.85
C TYR A 188 4.88 -32.63 16.86
N VAL A 189 5.84 -32.80 15.95
CA VAL A 189 5.81 -33.87 14.94
C VAL A 189 7.11 -34.65 14.98
N ALA A 190 7.03 -35.94 15.09
CA ALA A 190 8.18 -36.85 15.06
C ALA A 190 8.39 -37.39 13.65
N PHE A 191 9.50 -37.01 13.02
CA PHE A 191 9.92 -37.58 11.72
C PHE A 191 10.88 -38.73 11.95
N LYS A 192 10.44 -39.97 11.62
CA LYS A 192 11.27 -41.16 11.78
C LYS A 192 12.49 -41.13 10.84
N VAL A 193 13.66 -41.38 11.40
CA VAL A 193 14.89 -41.54 10.59
C VAL A 193 14.80 -42.83 9.81
N LYS A 194 14.81 -42.76 8.45
CA LYS A 194 14.72 -43.92 7.56
C LYS A 194 16.08 -44.58 7.32
N GLU A 195 17.07 -43.76 6.99
CA GLU A 195 18.42 -44.19 6.62
C GLU A 195 19.44 -43.27 7.29
N THR A 196 20.50 -43.87 7.83
CA THR A 196 21.57 -43.10 8.45
C THR A 196 22.87 -43.93 8.49
N ASN A 197 24.00 -43.28 8.35
CA ASN A 197 25.32 -43.85 8.58
C ASN A 197 25.83 -43.67 10.02
N LYS A 198 24.98 -43.13 10.91
CA LYS A 198 25.26 -42.90 12.32
C LYS A 198 24.46 -43.87 13.17
N ASP A 199 25.13 -44.77 13.88
CA ASP A 199 24.47 -45.81 14.64
C ASP A 199 23.56 -45.27 15.73
N PHE A 200 23.92 -44.16 16.36
CA PHE A 200 23.13 -43.51 17.40
C PHE A 200 21.82 -42.89 16.92
N LEU A 201 21.63 -42.74 15.60
CA LEU A 201 20.38 -42.25 14.99
C LEU A 201 19.47 -43.35 14.49
N ARG A 202 19.91 -44.59 14.57
CA ARG A 202 19.05 -45.74 14.14
C ARG A 202 17.84 -45.84 15.06
N ASP A 203 16.70 -46.09 14.48
CA ASP A 203 15.40 -46.22 15.16
C ASP A 203 14.96 -45.03 15.99
N THR A 204 15.56 -43.86 15.73
CA THR A 204 15.17 -42.59 16.34
C THR A 204 14.21 -41.80 15.48
N SER A 205 13.64 -40.76 16.07
CA SER A 205 12.83 -39.75 15.39
C SER A 205 13.36 -38.36 15.71
N ILE A 206 13.29 -37.48 14.73
CA ILE A 206 13.60 -36.05 14.92
C ILE A 206 12.29 -35.34 15.19
N ILE A 207 12.22 -34.66 16.36
CA ILE A 207 11.03 -33.93 16.77
C ILE A 207 11.18 -32.48 16.32
N ILE A 208 10.15 -31.98 15.66
CA ILE A 208 9.99 -30.56 15.35
C ILE A 208 8.76 -30.00 16.07
N TRP A 209 8.76 -28.72 16.25
CA TRP A 209 7.61 -27.95 16.72
C TRP A 209 7.19 -26.94 15.67
N THR A 210 5.89 -26.78 15.44
CA THR A 210 5.36 -25.82 14.49
C THR A 210 4.08 -25.16 14.98
N THR A 211 3.92 -23.88 14.65
CA THR A 211 2.68 -23.11 14.80
C THR A 211 1.80 -23.15 13.55
N THR A 212 2.27 -23.81 12.48
CA THR A 212 1.61 -23.85 11.17
C THR A 212 1.44 -25.28 10.68
N PRO A 213 0.61 -26.10 11.37
CA PRO A 213 0.48 -27.55 11.10
C PRO A 213 0.04 -27.89 9.67
N TRP A 214 -0.66 -26.99 9.00
CA TRP A 214 -1.09 -27.18 7.60
C TRP A 214 0.06 -27.20 6.59
N THR A 215 1.28 -26.83 6.97
CA THR A 215 2.47 -26.91 6.10
C THR A 215 3.12 -28.28 6.07
N ILE A 216 2.82 -29.16 7.04
CA ILE A 216 3.43 -30.49 7.17
C ILE A 216 3.28 -31.36 5.92
N PRO A 217 2.11 -31.42 5.21
CA PRO A 217 1.98 -32.23 4.00
C PRO A 217 2.96 -31.85 2.88
N ALA A 218 3.45 -30.62 2.86
CA ALA A 218 4.41 -30.12 1.86
C ALA A 218 5.86 -30.13 2.37
N ASN A 219 6.12 -30.66 3.57
CA ASN A 219 7.47 -30.64 4.17
C ASN A 219 8.42 -31.56 3.39
N LYS A 220 9.59 -31.03 3.02
CA LYS A 220 10.61 -31.75 2.23
C LYS A 220 11.93 -31.95 2.95
N ALA A 221 12.22 -31.15 3.96
CA ALA A 221 13.48 -31.16 4.66
C ALA A 221 13.32 -30.63 6.10
N LEU A 222 14.26 -30.98 6.96
CA LEU A 222 14.42 -30.42 8.27
C LEU A 222 15.70 -29.61 8.31
N ALA A 223 15.61 -28.37 8.82
CA ALA A 223 16.77 -27.53 9.05
C ALA A 223 17.24 -27.67 10.50
N PHE A 224 18.54 -27.69 10.70
CA PHE A 224 19.15 -27.68 12.04
C PHE A 224 20.19 -26.56 12.13
N ASN A 225 20.51 -26.18 13.35
CA ASN A 225 21.58 -25.19 13.61
C ASN A 225 22.79 -25.94 14.19
N SER A 226 23.94 -25.89 13.52
CA SER A 226 25.17 -26.54 13.94
C SER A 226 25.77 -26.00 15.25
N ASN A 227 25.32 -24.85 15.73
CA ASN A 227 25.77 -24.23 16.98
C ASN A 227 24.87 -24.59 18.19
N ILE A 228 23.83 -25.40 17.98
CA ILE A 228 22.92 -25.86 19.04
C ILE A 228 23.22 -27.32 19.33
N GLU A 229 23.32 -27.66 20.60
CA GLU A 229 23.40 -29.07 21.03
C GLU A 229 22.03 -29.72 20.98
N TYR A 230 21.99 -30.89 20.36
CA TYR A 230 20.79 -31.74 20.28
C TYR A 230 21.02 -33.00 21.09
N THR A 231 20.03 -33.39 21.86
CA THR A 231 20.11 -34.55 22.76
C THR A 231 19.16 -35.63 22.26
N ILE A 232 19.61 -36.89 22.33
CA ILE A 232 18.75 -38.06 22.13
C ILE A 232 18.18 -38.47 23.47
N LEU A 233 16.86 -38.59 23.53
CA LEU A 233 16.14 -39.03 24.71
C LEU A 233 15.47 -40.37 24.43
N GLU A 234 15.58 -41.28 25.38
CA GLU A 234 14.77 -42.51 25.39
C GLU A 234 13.53 -42.25 26.25
N ILE A 235 12.36 -42.59 25.74
CA ILE A 235 11.08 -42.36 26.40
C ILE A 235 10.51 -43.70 26.81
N ASP A 236 10.55 -44.02 28.07
CA ASP A 236 10.08 -45.33 28.61
C ASP A 236 8.56 -45.43 28.71
N ASN A 237 7.83 -44.29 28.74
CA ASN A 237 6.38 -44.27 28.86
C ASN A 237 5.76 -43.12 28.07
N LEU A 238 5.05 -43.48 27.02
CA LEU A 238 4.34 -42.54 26.15
C LEU A 238 2.94 -42.14 26.65
N GLU A 239 2.46 -42.73 27.76
CA GLU A 239 1.09 -42.44 28.24
C GLU A 239 0.90 -40.99 28.69
N HIS A 240 1.97 -40.30 29.13
CA HIS A 240 1.94 -38.92 29.55
C HIS A 240 1.95 -37.91 28.37
N PHE A 241 2.05 -38.33 27.13
CA PHE A 241 2.13 -37.49 25.93
C PHE A 241 0.93 -37.65 24.98
N LYS A 242 -0.18 -38.23 25.47
CA LYS A 242 -1.38 -38.52 24.65
C LYS A 242 -2.47 -37.44 24.71
N ASP A 243 -2.26 -36.31 25.37
CA ASP A 243 -3.22 -35.18 25.44
C ASP A 243 -2.91 -34.08 24.46
#